data_234abdc41d6eb9ae789f5455488bf3c5
#
_entry.id   234abdc41d6eb9ae789f5455488bf3c5
#
_cell.length_a   1.000
_cell.length_b   1.000
_cell.length_c   1.000
_cell.angle_alpha   90.00
_cell.angle_beta   90.00
_cell.angle_gamma   90.00
#
_symmetry.space_group_name_H-M   'P 1'
#
loop_
_entity.id
_entity.type
_entity.pdbx_description
1 polymer ?
#
loop_
_entity_poly.entity_id
_entity_poly.type
_entity_poly.pdbx_seq_one_letter_code
_entity_poly.pdbx_strand_id
1 'polypeptide(L)'
;MTITLSIPESLKPEDGRFGSGPSKIRPEQIAALDAGATTLLGTSHRQAPVKQLVASIREGLREFFHLPEGYEVALGNGGASAFWEIACASLITRRAAFGTYGSFSAKFAASAANAPFLEDPVLFPGEPGTYRLPELTEGVDTYCWAHNETSTGVAAPIRRVAGSREAGALTVIDGTSAAGALPVDISQTDVYYFSPQKAFGADGGLWVAILSPEAIDRAAGVESSAHLEGAHRWVPPFLSLTTTLNNSRKDQTLNTPAVATLIMMENQIRWLNNNGGLAWATTRCAKSASTLYSWAERSEYAAPFVVDADARSNAVVTIDLDERVQASQVLSILRENGIVDAAGYRKLGRNQLRVGVFPSVEPADVMAFTKCVDYVVEHL
;
A
#
# COMPACT_ATOMS: atom_id res chain seq x y z
N MET A 1 38.96 -3.51 -0.64
CA MET A 1 38.85 -4.41 -1.78
C MET A 1 37.37 -4.77 -1.90
N THR A 2 36.75 -4.54 -3.06
CA THR A 2 35.40 -4.99 -3.30
C THR A 2 35.47 -6.51 -3.48
N ILE A 3 34.81 -7.27 -2.61
CA ILE A 3 34.75 -8.73 -2.76
C ILE A 3 33.78 -8.99 -3.90
N THR A 4 34.26 -9.40 -5.05
CA THR A 4 33.43 -9.81 -6.18
C THR A 4 33.10 -11.28 -6.00
N LEU A 5 32.02 -11.58 -5.31
CA LEU A 5 31.50 -12.94 -5.13
C LEU A 5 30.43 -13.20 -6.22
N SER A 6 30.67 -14.20 -7.07
CA SER A 6 29.70 -14.64 -8.09
C SER A 6 28.82 -15.75 -7.51
N ILE A 7 27.52 -15.51 -7.43
CA ILE A 7 26.53 -16.53 -7.04
C ILE A 7 26.28 -17.46 -8.22
N PRO A 8 26.32 -18.80 -8.04
CA PRO A 8 26.00 -19.75 -9.10
C PRO A 8 24.61 -19.48 -9.72
N GLU A 9 24.51 -19.53 -11.03
CA GLU A 9 23.25 -19.30 -11.76
C GLU A 9 22.12 -20.23 -11.32
N SER A 10 22.43 -21.46 -10.93
CA SER A 10 21.46 -22.43 -10.44
C SER A 10 20.82 -22.09 -9.10
N LEU A 11 21.38 -21.13 -8.36
CA LEU A 11 20.82 -20.63 -7.08
C LEU A 11 20.00 -19.35 -7.28
N LYS A 12 20.24 -18.61 -8.38
CA LYS A 12 19.63 -17.31 -8.59
C LYS A 12 18.12 -17.41 -8.87
N PRO A 13 17.34 -16.40 -8.44
CA PRO A 13 15.96 -16.25 -8.90
C PRO A 13 15.92 -15.96 -10.39
N GLU A 14 14.84 -16.35 -11.06
CA GLU A 14 14.58 -15.96 -12.45
C GLU A 14 14.44 -14.45 -12.58
N ASP A 15 13.82 -13.82 -11.57
CA ASP A 15 13.69 -12.36 -11.46
C ASP A 15 14.13 -11.91 -10.06
N GLY A 16 15.22 -11.17 -10.00
CA GLY A 16 15.86 -10.71 -8.76
C GLY A 16 15.26 -9.45 -8.12
N ARG A 17 14.07 -8.98 -8.51
CA ARG A 17 13.45 -7.76 -8.00
C ARG A 17 12.52 -8.01 -6.81
N PHE A 18 12.94 -7.57 -5.62
CA PHE A 18 12.23 -7.79 -4.35
C PHE A 18 11.79 -6.50 -3.65
N GLY A 19 11.59 -5.43 -4.44
CA GLY A 19 11.24 -4.12 -3.92
C GLY A 19 9.94 -4.11 -3.11
N SER A 20 9.99 -3.53 -1.92
CA SER A 20 8.82 -3.30 -1.08
C SER A 20 8.02 -2.04 -1.47
N GLY A 21 8.36 -1.47 -2.63
CA GLY A 21 7.63 -0.36 -3.30
C GLY A 21 8.56 0.72 -3.85
N PRO A 22 8.54 0.92 -5.18
CA PRO A 22 7.76 0.17 -6.18
C PRO A 22 8.07 -1.31 -6.18
N SER A 23 7.09 -2.13 -6.60
CA SER A 23 7.24 -3.57 -6.74
C SER A 23 7.55 -3.98 -8.18
N LYS A 24 7.88 -5.25 -8.38
CA LYS A 24 8.09 -5.86 -9.69
C LYS A 24 6.89 -5.64 -10.61
N ILE A 25 7.15 -5.17 -11.83
CA ILE A 25 6.18 -5.11 -12.94
C ILE A 25 6.34 -6.40 -13.75
N ARG A 26 5.23 -7.08 -14.07
CA ARG A 26 5.23 -8.30 -14.87
C ARG A 26 5.46 -7.98 -16.36
N PRO A 27 6.08 -8.90 -17.14
CA PRO A 27 6.27 -8.70 -18.57
C PRO A 27 4.97 -8.42 -19.32
N GLU A 28 3.85 -9.03 -18.93
CA GLU A 28 2.55 -8.85 -19.57
C GLU A 28 1.97 -7.45 -19.36
N GLN A 29 2.35 -6.75 -18.27
CA GLN A 29 1.97 -5.36 -18.07
C GLN A 29 2.74 -4.44 -19.02
N ILE A 30 4.01 -4.74 -19.31
CA ILE A 30 4.81 -4.02 -20.29
C ILE A 30 4.27 -4.28 -21.71
N ALA A 31 3.92 -5.53 -22.04
CA ALA A 31 3.29 -5.85 -23.31
C ALA A 31 1.94 -5.13 -23.49
N ALA A 32 1.14 -5.01 -22.42
CA ALA A 32 -0.11 -4.25 -22.44
C ALA A 32 0.13 -2.75 -22.65
N LEU A 33 1.19 -2.19 -22.05
CA LEU A 33 1.58 -0.80 -22.24
C LEU A 33 1.97 -0.54 -23.71
N ASP A 34 2.78 -1.42 -24.32
CA ASP A 34 3.18 -1.33 -25.71
C ASP A 34 1.97 -1.43 -26.66
N ALA A 35 1.07 -2.38 -26.42
CA ALA A 35 -0.17 -2.52 -27.18
C ALA A 35 -1.09 -1.29 -27.06
N GLY A 36 -1.08 -0.61 -25.92
CA GLY A 36 -1.85 0.62 -25.68
C GLY A 36 -1.18 1.90 -26.20
N ALA A 37 0.07 1.82 -26.67
CA ALA A 37 0.89 3.00 -26.97
C ALA A 37 0.26 3.94 -27.99
N THR A 38 -0.39 3.42 -29.03
CA THR A 38 -0.98 4.22 -30.13
C THR A 38 -2.46 4.56 -29.92
N THR A 39 -3.16 3.89 -28.97
CA THR A 39 -4.60 4.05 -28.79
C THR A 39 -4.97 4.76 -27.49
N LEU A 40 -4.10 4.67 -26.47
CA LEU A 40 -4.34 5.21 -25.12
C LEU A 40 -3.36 6.33 -24.78
N LEU A 41 -2.04 6.15 -25.01
CA LEU A 41 -1.06 7.17 -24.69
C LEU A 41 -1.23 8.40 -25.59
N GLY A 42 -1.15 9.60 -24.99
CA GLY A 42 -1.39 10.84 -25.71
C GLY A 42 -2.86 11.13 -26.03
N THR A 43 -3.77 10.22 -25.67
CA THR A 43 -5.22 10.41 -25.85
C THR A 43 -5.81 11.19 -24.66
N SER A 44 -6.72 12.11 -24.92
CA SER A 44 -7.40 12.84 -23.86
C SER A 44 -8.17 11.90 -22.95
N HIS A 45 -8.00 12.07 -21.62
CA HIS A 45 -8.72 11.28 -20.61
C HIS A 45 -10.25 11.45 -20.64
N ARG A 46 -10.75 12.39 -21.45
CA ARG A 46 -12.20 12.62 -21.69
C ARG A 46 -12.72 11.82 -22.88
N GLN A 47 -11.85 11.19 -23.66
CA GLN A 47 -12.21 10.34 -24.79
C GLN A 47 -12.55 8.92 -24.35
N ALA A 48 -13.35 8.22 -25.16
CA ALA A 48 -13.87 6.90 -24.86
C ALA A 48 -12.78 5.87 -24.47
N PRO A 49 -11.62 5.76 -25.16
CA PRO A 49 -10.65 4.75 -24.82
C PRO A 49 -10.11 4.87 -23.38
N VAL A 50 -9.77 6.08 -22.93
CA VAL A 50 -9.26 6.29 -21.57
C VAL A 50 -10.37 6.16 -20.53
N LYS A 51 -11.59 6.62 -20.84
CA LYS A 51 -12.76 6.40 -19.97
C LYS A 51 -13.06 4.90 -19.79
N GLN A 52 -13.00 4.11 -20.84
CA GLN A 52 -13.19 2.66 -20.78
C GLN A 52 -12.10 1.99 -19.91
N LEU A 53 -10.86 2.45 -20.00
CA LEU A 53 -9.77 1.97 -19.14
C LEU A 53 -10.06 2.27 -17.65
N VAL A 54 -10.51 3.48 -17.33
CA VAL A 54 -10.87 3.85 -15.96
C VAL A 54 -12.08 3.05 -15.46
N ALA A 55 -13.10 2.86 -16.31
CA ALA A 55 -14.28 2.03 -16.00
C ALA A 55 -13.87 0.59 -15.70
N SER A 56 -13.00 -0.02 -16.53
CA SER A 56 -12.49 -1.38 -16.34
C SER A 56 -11.74 -1.53 -15.01
N ILE A 57 -10.93 -0.55 -14.64
CA ILE A 57 -10.23 -0.53 -13.35
C ILE A 57 -11.22 -0.48 -12.19
N ARG A 58 -12.20 0.42 -12.25
CA ARG A 58 -13.20 0.58 -11.18
C ARG A 58 -14.03 -0.67 -10.99
N GLU A 59 -14.48 -1.28 -12.08
CA GLU A 59 -15.25 -2.53 -12.04
C GLU A 59 -14.39 -3.70 -11.58
N GLY A 60 -13.17 -3.83 -12.11
CA GLY A 60 -12.23 -4.87 -11.69
C GLY A 60 -11.86 -4.80 -10.21
N LEU A 61 -11.77 -3.59 -9.63
CA LEU A 61 -11.56 -3.41 -8.19
C LEU A 61 -12.82 -3.73 -7.38
N ARG A 62 -14.01 -3.42 -7.90
CA ARG A 62 -15.29 -3.79 -7.29
C ARG A 62 -15.39 -5.31 -7.14
N GLU A 63 -15.06 -6.03 -8.20
CA GLU A 63 -15.00 -7.50 -8.19
C GLU A 63 -13.93 -8.00 -7.23
N PHE A 64 -12.70 -7.48 -7.35
CA PHE A 64 -11.53 -7.94 -6.59
C PHE A 64 -11.72 -7.85 -5.06
N PHE A 65 -12.31 -6.76 -4.59
CA PHE A 65 -12.54 -6.52 -3.16
C PHE A 65 -13.95 -6.93 -2.69
N HIS A 66 -14.81 -7.48 -3.57
CA HIS A 66 -16.20 -7.83 -3.25
C HIS A 66 -16.95 -6.68 -2.59
N LEU A 67 -16.93 -5.50 -3.22
CA LEU A 67 -17.42 -4.28 -2.60
C LEU A 67 -18.89 -4.40 -2.18
N PRO A 68 -19.23 -4.01 -0.95
CA PRO A 68 -20.61 -3.92 -0.51
C PRO A 68 -21.42 -2.93 -1.37
N GLU A 69 -22.75 -3.07 -1.36
CA GLU A 69 -23.64 -2.14 -2.03
C GLU A 69 -23.44 -0.70 -1.54
N GLY A 70 -23.48 0.24 -2.46
CA GLY A 70 -23.27 1.67 -2.18
C GLY A 70 -21.81 2.11 -2.07
N TYR A 71 -20.86 1.20 -1.97
CA TYR A 71 -19.42 1.58 -2.00
C TYR A 71 -18.99 2.00 -3.39
N GLU A 72 -18.16 3.04 -3.44
CA GLU A 72 -17.64 3.59 -4.70
C GLU A 72 -16.10 3.55 -4.74
N VAL A 73 -15.57 3.38 -5.96
CA VAL A 73 -14.13 3.49 -6.23
C VAL A 73 -13.84 4.85 -6.84
N ALA A 74 -12.95 5.61 -6.22
CA ALA A 74 -12.44 6.89 -6.72
C ALA A 74 -10.95 6.77 -7.06
N LEU A 75 -10.51 7.49 -8.10
CA LEU A 75 -9.13 7.58 -8.55
C LEU A 75 -8.69 9.03 -8.65
N GLY A 76 -7.44 9.29 -8.26
CA GLY A 76 -6.85 10.61 -8.38
C GLY A 76 -5.35 10.58 -8.65
N ASN A 77 -4.82 11.69 -9.12
CA ASN A 77 -3.40 11.88 -9.34
C ASN A 77 -2.66 12.12 -8.01
N GLY A 78 -1.40 11.67 -7.93
CA GLY A 78 -0.54 11.90 -6.77
C GLY A 78 0.08 10.60 -6.24
N GLY A 79 -0.54 9.95 -5.33
CA GLY A 79 -0.11 8.76 -4.61
C GLY A 79 -0.78 8.76 -3.25
N ALA A 80 -0.56 7.73 -2.44
CA ALA A 80 -1.20 7.62 -1.11
C ALA A 80 -0.97 8.85 -0.22
N SER A 81 0.18 9.52 -0.34
CA SER A 81 0.45 10.75 0.41
C SER A 81 -0.49 11.91 0.05
N ALA A 82 -0.93 11.99 -1.22
CA ALA A 82 -1.95 12.99 -1.60
C ALA A 82 -3.30 12.67 -0.95
N PHE A 83 -3.60 11.38 -0.74
CA PHE A 83 -4.84 11.00 -0.06
C PHE A 83 -4.85 11.37 1.42
N TRP A 84 -3.70 11.44 2.10
CA TRP A 84 -3.63 11.96 3.47
C TRP A 84 -4.15 13.39 3.56
N GLU A 85 -3.72 14.24 2.64
CA GLU A 85 -4.19 15.64 2.57
C GLU A 85 -5.69 15.73 2.20
N ILE A 86 -6.14 14.86 1.29
CA ILE A 86 -7.56 14.73 0.93
C ILE A 86 -8.39 14.31 2.13
N ALA A 87 -7.93 13.34 2.91
CA ALA A 87 -8.62 12.90 4.12
C ALA A 87 -8.72 14.03 5.15
N CYS A 88 -7.65 14.79 5.35
CA CYS A 88 -7.68 15.96 6.21
C CYS A 88 -8.66 17.05 5.71
N ALA A 89 -8.68 17.28 4.39
CA ALA A 89 -9.51 18.32 3.80
C ALA A 89 -11.01 17.96 3.74
N SER A 90 -11.34 16.68 3.47
CA SER A 90 -12.69 16.26 3.09
C SER A 90 -13.35 15.25 4.03
N LEU A 91 -12.61 14.56 4.92
CA LEU A 91 -13.16 13.47 5.73
C LEU A 91 -13.10 13.72 7.24
N ILE A 92 -11.98 14.24 7.76
CA ILE A 92 -11.83 14.55 9.18
C ILE A 92 -12.57 15.86 9.44
N THR A 93 -13.62 15.81 10.26
CA THR A 93 -14.42 17.00 10.54
C THR A 93 -13.73 17.92 11.54
N ARG A 94 -13.27 17.35 12.66
CA ARG A 94 -12.65 18.10 13.75
C ARG A 94 -11.38 17.45 14.24
N ARG A 95 -11.42 16.17 14.61
CA ARG A 95 -10.31 15.47 15.24
C ARG A 95 -10.24 14.01 14.85
N ALA A 96 -9.05 13.54 14.49
CA ALA A 96 -8.82 12.12 14.23
C ALA A 96 -7.99 11.44 15.32
N ALA A 97 -8.10 10.11 15.40
CA ALA A 97 -7.23 9.24 16.19
C ALA A 97 -6.41 8.33 15.26
N PHE A 98 -5.13 8.17 15.55
CA PHE A 98 -4.20 7.42 14.72
C PHE A 98 -3.50 6.31 15.49
N GLY A 99 -3.52 5.09 14.97
CA GLY A 99 -2.53 4.07 15.29
C GLY A 99 -1.21 4.41 14.59
N THR A 100 -0.16 4.69 15.36
CA THR A 100 1.16 5.08 14.82
C THR A 100 2.22 4.08 15.24
N TYR A 101 2.63 3.18 14.35
CA TYR A 101 3.58 2.09 14.62
C TYR A 101 4.64 1.93 13.53
N GLY A 102 4.89 3.01 12.82
CA GLY A 102 5.98 3.12 11.85
C GLY A 102 5.95 4.44 11.10
N SER A 103 6.80 4.55 10.10
CA SER A 103 7.04 5.81 9.41
C SER A 103 5.85 6.31 8.59
N PHE A 104 5.04 5.41 8.01
CA PHE A 104 3.94 5.83 7.14
C PHE A 104 2.71 6.20 7.94
N SER A 105 2.35 5.43 8.95
CA SER A 105 1.27 5.78 9.87
C SER A 105 1.55 7.10 10.63
N ALA A 106 2.80 7.32 11.06
CA ALA A 106 3.20 8.58 11.68
C ALA A 106 3.12 9.79 10.74
N LYS A 107 3.44 9.62 9.44
CA LYS A 107 3.33 10.70 8.45
C LYS A 107 1.87 11.11 8.21
N PHE A 108 0.95 10.16 8.13
CA PHE A 108 -0.46 10.50 8.00
C PHE A 108 -0.97 11.26 9.23
N ALA A 109 -0.62 10.82 10.44
CA ALA A 109 -0.92 11.57 11.65
C ALA A 109 -0.33 12.98 11.65
N ALA A 110 0.90 13.14 11.12
CA ALA A 110 1.54 14.45 10.98
C ALA A 110 0.81 15.37 9.97
N SER A 111 0.26 14.82 8.87
CA SER A 111 -0.58 15.61 7.95
C SER A 111 -1.79 16.18 8.68
N ALA A 112 -2.46 15.38 9.53
CA ALA A 112 -3.60 15.86 10.31
C ALA A 112 -3.18 16.90 11.37
N ALA A 113 -2.06 16.70 12.06
CA ALA A 113 -1.53 17.66 13.05
C ALA A 113 -1.12 19.01 12.41
N ASN A 114 -0.70 19.00 11.15
CA ASN A 114 -0.31 20.20 10.42
C ASN A 114 -1.48 20.91 9.71
N ALA A 115 -2.67 20.31 9.69
CA ALA A 115 -3.84 20.91 9.07
C ALA A 115 -4.44 22.01 9.97
N PRO A 116 -4.35 23.29 9.58
CA PRO A 116 -4.66 24.42 10.50
C PRO A 116 -6.13 24.51 10.91
N PHE A 117 -6.99 23.73 10.31
CA PHE A 117 -8.43 23.67 10.57
C PHE A 117 -8.85 22.40 11.34
N LEU A 118 -7.89 21.55 11.77
CA LEU A 118 -8.14 20.38 12.59
C LEU A 118 -7.59 20.61 14.00
N GLU A 119 -8.17 19.92 14.98
CA GLU A 119 -7.61 19.80 16.30
C GLU A 119 -6.45 18.78 16.31
N ASP A 120 -5.54 18.89 17.28
CA ASP A 120 -4.44 17.96 17.44
C ASP A 120 -4.95 16.51 17.51
N PRO A 121 -4.39 15.60 16.71
CA PRO A 121 -4.84 14.21 16.67
C PRO A 121 -4.53 13.47 17.97
N VAL A 122 -5.34 12.45 18.27
CA VAL A 122 -5.05 11.49 19.33
C VAL A 122 -4.14 10.39 18.77
N LEU A 123 -3.00 10.14 19.40
CA LEU A 123 -2.03 9.15 18.93
C LEU A 123 -2.06 7.90 19.82
N PHE A 124 -2.04 6.75 19.15
CA PHE A 124 -1.90 5.42 19.76
C PHE A 124 -0.57 4.81 19.25
N PRO A 125 0.57 5.17 19.88
CA PRO A 125 1.88 4.70 19.43
C PRO A 125 2.08 3.23 19.75
N GLY A 126 2.58 2.48 18.76
CA GLY A 126 3.13 1.14 18.91
C GLY A 126 4.65 1.18 18.81
N GLU A 127 5.33 0.31 19.56
CA GLU A 127 6.77 0.14 19.42
C GLU A 127 7.14 -0.46 18.04
N PRO A 128 8.32 -0.17 17.49
CA PRO A 128 8.76 -0.75 16.23
C PRO A 128 8.66 -2.28 16.23
N GLY A 129 7.98 -2.85 15.24
CA GLY A 129 7.72 -4.29 15.16
C GLY A 129 6.42 -4.74 15.85
N THR A 130 5.65 -3.80 16.41
CA THR A 130 4.32 -4.05 16.99
C THR A 130 3.29 -3.11 16.37
N TYR A 131 2.02 -3.25 16.72
CA TYR A 131 0.99 -2.25 16.42
C TYR A 131 0.17 -1.91 17.68
N ARG A 132 -0.44 -0.73 17.62
CA ARG A 132 -1.50 -0.34 18.56
C ARG A 132 -2.63 0.30 17.77
N LEU A 133 -3.83 -0.27 17.89
CA LEU A 133 -5.02 0.28 17.25
C LEU A 133 -5.62 1.42 18.10
N PRO A 134 -6.28 2.39 17.45
CA PRO A 134 -7.06 3.39 18.16
C PRO A 134 -8.20 2.76 18.97
N GLU A 135 -8.55 3.39 20.08
CA GLU A 135 -9.68 3.06 20.93
C GLU A 135 -10.72 4.18 20.87
N LEU A 136 -11.98 3.86 21.23
CA LEU A 136 -13.05 4.86 21.24
C LEU A 136 -12.67 6.03 22.16
N THR A 137 -12.64 7.21 21.59
CA THR A 137 -12.18 8.43 22.27
C THR A 137 -13.18 9.55 22.03
N GLU A 138 -13.56 10.25 23.09
CA GLU A 138 -14.49 11.37 23.02
C GLU A 138 -13.97 12.49 22.10
N GLY A 139 -14.86 13.02 21.27
CA GLY A 139 -14.55 14.09 20.35
C GLY A 139 -13.77 13.70 19.09
N VAL A 140 -13.45 12.41 18.92
CA VAL A 140 -12.86 11.87 17.70
C VAL A 140 -13.96 11.49 16.70
N ASP A 141 -13.83 11.96 15.47
CA ASP A 141 -14.77 11.69 14.38
C ASP A 141 -14.20 10.80 13.27
N THR A 142 -12.90 10.46 13.35
CA THR A 142 -12.23 9.63 12.34
C THR A 142 -11.10 8.81 12.99
N TYR A 143 -11.08 7.50 12.75
CA TYR A 143 -10.08 6.56 13.24
C TYR A 143 -9.23 6.07 12.08
N CYS A 144 -7.92 6.24 12.19
CA CYS A 144 -6.97 6.00 11.09
C CYS A 144 -5.83 5.07 11.50
N TRP A 145 -5.49 4.09 10.67
CA TRP A 145 -4.25 3.30 10.81
C TRP A 145 -3.84 2.63 9.50
N ALA A 146 -2.63 2.12 9.44
CA ALA A 146 -2.14 1.36 8.30
C ALA A 146 -2.50 -0.12 8.45
N HIS A 147 -3.08 -0.74 7.43
CA HIS A 147 -3.28 -2.19 7.39
C HIS A 147 -1.94 -2.93 7.34
N ASN A 148 -0.98 -2.39 6.61
CA ASN A 148 0.41 -2.84 6.59
C ASN A 148 1.37 -1.64 6.69
N GLU A 149 2.23 -1.66 7.68
CA GLU A 149 3.28 -0.64 7.83
C GLU A 149 4.54 -1.10 7.11
N THR A 150 4.78 -0.54 5.92
CA THR A 150 5.89 -0.94 5.04
C THR A 150 7.27 -0.74 5.65
N SER A 151 7.41 0.20 6.58
CA SER A 151 8.71 0.52 7.20
C SER A 151 9.16 -0.53 8.21
N THR A 152 8.23 -1.26 8.81
CA THR A 152 8.48 -2.22 9.89
C THR A 152 8.07 -3.65 9.54
N GLY A 153 7.27 -3.86 8.48
CA GLY A 153 6.72 -5.19 8.16
C GLY A 153 5.63 -5.65 9.13
N VAL A 154 4.96 -4.71 9.78
CA VAL A 154 3.84 -5.00 10.68
C VAL A 154 2.52 -4.96 9.92
N ALA A 155 1.72 -6.02 10.03
CA ALA A 155 0.33 -6.06 9.62
C ALA A 155 -0.59 -5.87 10.82
N ALA A 156 -1.53 -4.93 10.74
CA ALA A 156 -2.52 -4.69 11.79
C ALA A 156 -3.91 -5.14 11.32
N PRO A 157 -4.74 -5.71 12.20
CA PRO A 157 -6.08 -6.17 11.82
C PRO A 157 -6.98 -5.01 11.42
N ILE A 158 -7.90 -5.27 10.48
CA ILE A 158 -8.90 -4.31 10.04
C ILE A 158 -10.24 -4.70 10.67
N ARG A 159 -10.66 -3.86 11.61
CA ARG A 159 -11.96 -3.95 12.30
C ARG A 159 -12.36 -2.57 12.76
N ARG A 160 -13.63 -2.24 12.70
CA ARG A 160 -14.12 -0.97 13.25
C ARG A 160 -13.80 -0.87 14.74
N VAL A 161 -13.46 0.33 15.19
CA VAL A 161 -13.37 0.61 16.64
C VAL A 161 -14.77 0.45 17.24
N ALA A 162 -14.89 -0.36 18.30
CA ALA A 162 -16.18 -0.63 18.92
C ALA A 162 -16.87 0.67 19.38
N GLY A 163 -18.13 0.87 19.00
CA GLY A 163 -18.91 2.07 19.29
C GLY A 163 -18.63 3.27 18.37
N SER A 164 -17.65 3.19 17.45
CA SER A 164 -17.31 4.31 16.58
C SER A 164 -18.39 4.61 15.54
N ARG A 165 -19.05 3.57 15.01
CA ARG A 165 -20.12 3.73 14.02
C ARG A 165 -21.34 4.42 14.63
N GLU A 166 -21.72 4.03 15.83
CA GLU A 166 -22.81 4.62 16.61
C GLU A 166 -22.54 6.09 16.96
N ALA A 167 -21.25 6.42 17.16
CA ALA A 167 -20.80 7.80 17.35
C ALA A 167 -20.70 8.60 16.03
N GLY A 168 -21.02 7.99 14.88
CA GLY A 168 -20.94 8.60 13.57
C GLY A 168 -19.48 8.82 13.09
N ALA A 169 -18.50 8.16 13.68
CA ALA A 169 -17.10 8.30 13.30
C ALA A 169 -16.72 7.35 12.15
N LEU A 170 -15.82 7.82 11.27
CA LEU A 170 -15.33 7.04 10.14
C LEU A 170 -14.11 6.20 10.51
N THR A 171 -13.96 5.07 9.82
CA THR A 171 -12.76 4.22 9.83
C THR A 171 -12.02 4.38 8.49
N VAL A 172 -10.82 4.97 8.53
CA VAL A 172 -9.99 5.28 7.36
C VAL A 172 -8.70 4.47 7.41
N ILE A 173 -8.52 3.59 6.45
CA ILE A 173 -7.43 2.60 6.44
C ILE A 173 -6.45 2.86 5.28
N ASP A 174 -5.19 3.00 5.65
CA ASP A 174 -4.09 2.98 4.68
C ASP A 174 -3.80 1.54 4.25
N GLY A 175 -4.32 1.17 3.08
CA GLY A 175 -4.08 -0.10 2.43
C GLY A 175 -2.89 -0.09 1.48
N THR A 176 -2.05 0.95 1.45
CA THR A 176 -1.06 1.17 0.39
C THR A 176 -0.19 -0.05 0.10
N SER A 177 0.32 -0.72 1.10
CA SER A 177 1.11 -1.95 0.90
C SER A 177 0.37 -3.24 1.28
N ALA A 178 -0.90 -3.13 1.67
CA ALA A 178 -1.75 -4.27 2.02
C ALA A 178 -2.73 -4.64 0.90
N ALA A 179 -3.28 -3.63 0.20
CA ALA A 179 -4.28 -3.81 -0.85
C ALA A 179 -3.79 -4.77 -1.94
N GLY A 180 -4.45 -5.91 -2.07
CA GLY A 180 -4.07 -6.98 -3.00
C GLY A 180 -3.00 -7.95 -2.49
N ALA A 181 -2.51 -7.78 -1.25
CA ALA A 181 -1.52 -8.67 -0.64
C ALA A 181 -1.96 -9.26 0.70
N LEU A 182 -2.83 -8.56 1.44
CA LEU A 182 -3.41 -9.00 2.70
C LEU A 182 -4.93 -9.14 2.60
N PRO A 183 -5.55 -10.07 3.34
CA PRO A 183 -7.00 -10.22 3.37
C PRO A 183 -7.65 -9.00 4.04
N VAL A 184 -8.77 -8.54 3.50
CA VAL A 184 -9.54 -7.43 4.07
C VAL A 184 -11.03 -7.64 3.84
N ASP A 185 -11.82 -7.37 4.88
CA ASP A 185 -13.26 -7.18 4.76
C ASP A 185 -13.54 -5.67 4.65
N ILE A 186 -13.86 -5.21 3.44
CA ILE A 186 -14.12 -3.79 3.16
C ILE A 186 -15.27 -3.24 3.99
N SER A 187 -16.24 -4.04 4.41
CA SER A 187 -17.35 -3.60 5.27
C SER A 187 -16.92 -3.08 6.63
N GLN A 188 -15.69 -3.43 7.07
CA GLN A 188 -15.08 -2.93 8.29
C GLN A 188 -14.44 -1.54 8.14
N THR A 189 -14.52 -0.93 6.96
CA THR A 189 -13.91 0.37 6.66
C THR A 189 -14.93 1.32 6.07
N ASP A 190 -14.74 2.62 6.26
CA ASP A 190 -15.45 3.65 5.51
C ASP A 190 -14.60 4.15 4.35
N VAL A 191 -13.29 4.11 4.53
CA VAL A 191 -12.31 4.41 3.48
C VAL A 191 -11.17 3.41 3.54
N TYR A 192 -10.91 2.76 2.41
CA TYR A 192 -9.73 1.94 2.19
C TYR A 192 -8.97 2.48 0.97
N TYR A 193 -7.83 3.12 1.20
CA TYR A 193 -7.09 3.75 0.11
C TYR A 193 -5.71 3.12 -0.09
N PHE A 194 -5.20 3.21 -1.30
CA PHE A 194 -3.89 2.67 -1.68
C PHE A 194 -3.32 3.35 -2.92
N SER A 195 -2.13 2.94 -3.31
CA SER A 195 -1.43 3.40 -4.51
C SER A 195 -0.92 2.20 -5.31
N PRO A 196 -0.95 2.23 -6.66
CA PRO A 196 -0.81 1.02 -7.49
C PRO A 196 0.60 0.44 -7.56
N GLN A 197 1.65 1.15 -7.14
CA GLN A 197 3.05 0.70 -7.24
C GLN A 197 3.44 -0.43 -6.29
N LYS A 198 2.50 -1.00 -5.54
CA LYS A 198 2.69 -2.12 -4.61
C LYS A 198 2.16 -3.42 -5.24
N ALA A 199 1.17 -4.07 -4.64
CA ALA A 199 0.62 -5.34 -5.13
C ALA A 199 0.04 -5.28 -6.55
N PHE A 200 -0.41 -4.09 -6.99
CA PHE A 200 -0.89 -3.91 -8.36
C PHE A 200 0.22 -3.76 -9.40
N GLY A 201 1.50 -3.76 -8.99
CA GLY A 201 2.66 -3.85 -9.88
C GLY A 201 2.69 -2.79 -10.98
N ALA A 202 2.06 -1.64 -10.78
CA ALA A 202 2.12 -0.50 -11.67
C ALA A 202 2.95 0.61 -11.04
N ASP A 203 3.47 1.52 -11.83
CA ASP A 203 4.22 2.65 -11.29
C ASP A 203 3.34 3.61 -10.46
N GLY A 204 3.98 4.53 -9.74
CA GLY A 204 3.31 5.54 -8.94
C GLY A 204 2.54 6.58 -9.78
N GLY A 205 2.12 7.66 -9.11
CA GLY A 205 1.43 8.79 -9.73
C GLY A 205 -0.08 8.78 -9.60
N LEU A 206 -0.64 7.72 -9.00
CA LEU A 206 -2.08 7.59 -8.72
C LEU A 206 -2.32 7.18 -7.27
N TRP A 207 -3.48 7.55 -6.76
CA TRP A 207 -4.11 6.93 -5.61
C TRP A 207 -5.48 6.39 -5.99
N VAL A 208 -5.92 5.41 -5.25
CA VAL A 208 -7.25 4.80 -5.34
C VAL A 208 -7.85 4.79 -3.95
N ALA A 209 -9.13 5.11 -3.84
CA ALA A 209 -9.89 4.97 -2.60
C ALA A 209 -11.21 4.25 -2.84
N ILE A 210 -11.51 3.33 -1.95
CA ILE A 210 -12.81 2.66 -1.82
C ILE A 210 -13.53 3.37 -0.67
N LEU A 211 -14.74 3.86 -0.93
CA LEU A 211 -15.48 4.75 -0.07
C LEU A 211 -16.86 4.21 0.25
N SER A 212 -17.22 4.15 1.52
CA SER A 212 -18.57 3.82 1.97
C SER A 212 -19.56 4.95 1.68
N PRO A 213 -20.88 4.70 1.68
CA PRO A 213 -21.88 5.76 1.61
C PRO A 213 -21.68 6.83 2.70
N GLU A 214 -21.34 6.43 3.92
CA GLU A 214 -21.08 7.32 5.05
C GLU A 214 -19.88 8.24 4.81
N ALA A 215 -18.80 7.72 4.18
CA ALA A 215 -17.64 8.54 3.82
C ALA A 215 -17.95 9.53 2.69
N ILE A 216 -18.78 9.12 1.73
CA ILE A 216 -19.24 9.99 0.63
C ILE A 216 -20.09 11.14 1.16
N ASP A 217 -21.05 10.85 2.02
CA ASP A 217 -21.93 11.84 2.65
C ASP A 217 -21.11 12.80 3.56
N ARG A 218 -20.14 12.24 4.31
CA ARG A 218 -19.21 13.04 5.13
C ARG A 218 -18.42 14.03 4.26
N ALA A 219 -17.86 13.60 3.15
CA ALA A 219 -17.08 14.45 2.26
C ALA A 219 -17.96 15.60 1.72
N ALA A 220 -19.17 15.29 1.26
CA ALA A 220 -20.11 16.30 0.79
C ALA A 220 -20.49 17.33 1.87
N GLY A 221 -20.73 16.87 3.10
CA GLY A 221 -21.06 17.73 4.24
C GLY A 221 -19.90 18.65 4.64
N VAL A 222 -18.68 18.09 4.76
CA VAL A 222 -17.47 18.86 5.10
C VAL A 222 -17.17 19.91 4.04
N GLU A 223 -17.22 19.53 2.77
CA GLU A 223 -16.88 20.44 1.66
C GLU A 223 -17.95 21.54 1.46
N SER A 224 -19.23 21.22 1.64
CA SER A 224 -20.28 22.25 1.59
C SER A 224 -20.17 23.27 2.73
N SER A 225 -19.82 22.83 3.93
CA SER A 225 -19.62 23.72 5.07
C SER A 225 -18.38 24.62 4.93
N ALA A 226 -17.37 24.21 4.18
CA ALA A 226 -16.16 24.99 3.91
C ALA A 226 -16.42 26.24 3.04
N HIS A 227 -17.58 26.33 2.38
CA HIS A 227 -17.99 27.49 1.55
C HIS A 227 -18.91 28.46 2.30
N LEU A 228 -19.25 28.20 3.55
CA LEU A 228 -20.07 29.09 4.35
C LEU A 228 -19.27 30.31 4.85
N GLU A 229 -19.95 31.43 5.02
CA GLU A 229 -19.33 32.63 5.60
C GLU A 229 -18.80 32.34 7.01
N GLY A 230 -17.55 32.74 7.27
CA GLY A 230 -16.87 32.47 8.52
C GLY A 230 -16.24 31.07 8.62
N ALA A 231 -16.28 30.24 7.58
CA ALA A 231 -15.59 28.96 7.57
C ALA A 231 -14.06 29.13 7.67
N HIS A 232 -13.44 28.35 8.53
CA HIS A 232 -11.97 28.34 8.68
C HIS A 232 -11.29 27.29 7.81
N ARG A 233 -12.06 26.40 7.16
CA ARG A 233 -11.55 25.33 6.29
C ARG A 233 -11.50 25.82 4.85
N TRP A 234 -10.40 25.49 4.19
CA TRP A 234 -10.26 25.66 2.75
C TRP A 234 -10.07 24.28 2.10
N VAL A 235 -10.92 23.95 1.14
CA VAL A 235 -10.84 22.71 0.37
C VAL A 235 -10.57 23.06 -1.10
N PRO A 236 -9.32 23.03 -1.55
CA PRO A 236 -9.00 23.27 -2.95
C PRO A 236 -9.55 22.15 -3.84
N PRO A 237 -9.91 22.44 -5.11
CA PRO A 237 -10.49 21.42 -6.01
C PRO A 237 -9.64 20.14 -6.15
N PHE A 238 -8.32 20.25 -6.05
CA PHE A 238 -7.41 19.10 -6.15
C PHE A 238 -7.50 18.17 -4.92
N LEU A 239 -7.86 18.70 -3.75
CA LEU A 239 -8.06 17.94 -2.52
C LEU A 239 -9.52 17.63 -2.23
N SER A 240 -10.45 18.07 -3.09
CA SER A 240 -11.88 17.80 -2.96
C SER A 240 -12.21 16.36 -3.34
N LEU A 241 -12.62 15.57 -2.36
CA LEU A 241 -13.05 14.19 -2.58
C LEU A 241 -14.38 14.16 -3.36
N THR A 242 -15.28 15.10 -3.12
CA THR A 242 -16.53 15.25 -3.87
C THR A 242 -16.28 15.53 -5.35
N THR A 243 -15.33 16.42 -5.67
CA THR A 243 -14.93 16.70 -7.05
C THR A 243 -14.34 15.44 -7.70
N THR A 244 -13.50 14.70 -6.98
CA THR A 244 -12.90 13.46 -7.49
C THR A 244 -13.96 12.37 -7.71
N LEU A 245 -14.89 12.17 -6.79
CA LEU A 245 -16.00 11.23 -6.94
C LEU A 245 -16.86 11.56 -8.16
N ASN A 246 -17.22 12.84 -8.34
CA ASN A 246 -18.00 13.30 -9.49
C ASN A 246 -17.29 13.06 -10.84
N ASN A 247 -15.97 13.10 -10.88
CA ASN A 247 -15.20 12.70 -12.05
C ASN A 247 -15.16 11.17 -12.20
N SER A 248 -14.89 10.44 -11.13
CA SER A 248 -14.83 8.97 -11.14
C SER A 248 -16.14 8.33 -11.58
N ARG A 249 -17.29 8.87 -11.19
CA ARG A 249 -18.62 8.44 -11.66
C ARG A 249 -18.83 8.62 -13.17
N LYS A 250 -18.02 9.47 -13.81
CA LYS A 250 -17.98 9.66 -15.29
C LYS A 250 -16.84 8.89 -15.93
N ASP A 251 -16.19 8.00 -15.19
CA ASP A 251 -14.99 7.27 -15.58
C ASP A 251 -13.86 8.20 -16.03
N GLN A 252 -13.64 9.26 -15.24
CA GLN A 252 -12.62 10.28 -15.46
C GLN A 252 -11.86 10.57 -14.16
N THR A 253 -10.75 11.26 -14.30
CA THR A 253 -10.04 11.92 -13.21
C THR A 253 -10.15 13.43 -13.36
N LEU A 254 -9.88 14.20 -12.30
CA LEU A 254 -9.95 15.66 -12.33
C LEU A 254 -9.03 16.24 -13.44
N ASN A 255 -7.80 15.76 -13.49
CA ASN A 255 -6.78 16.12 -14.49
C ASN A 255 -6.40 14.86 -15.29
N THR A 256 -5.63 15.03 -16.38
CA THR A 256 -5.09 13.89 -17.11
C THR A 256 -4.34 12.95 -16.16
N PRO A 257 -4.71 11.67 -16.06
CA PRO A 257 -4.06 10.73 -15.18
C PRO A 257 -2.74 10.22 -15.77
N ALA A 258 -1.94 9.51 -14.96
CA ALA A 258 -0.82 8.71 -15.41
C ALA A 258 -1.33 7.51 -16.22
N VAL A 259 -1.63 7.70 -17.51
CA VAL A 259 -2.29 6.70 -18.37
C VAL A 259 -1.46 5.41 -18.47
N ALA A 260 -0.13 5.50 -18.52
CA ALA A 260 0.75 4.33 -18.53
C ALA A 260 0.55 3.48 -17.25
N THR A 261 0.46 4.13 -16.09
CA THR A 261 0.16 3.46 -14.82
C THR A 261 -1.23 2.82 -14.82
N LEU A 262 -2.25 3.49 -15.40
CA LEU A 262 -3.59 2.91 -15.53
C LEU A 262 -3.59 1.64 -16.41
N ILE A 263 -2.86 1.62 -17.54
CA ILE A 263 -2.76 0.45 -18.42
C ILE A 263 -2.14 -0.73 -17.66
N MET A 264 -1.03 -0.50 -16.97
CA MET A 264 -0.35 -1.53 -16.19
C MET A 264 -1.24 -2.04 -15.03
N MET A 265 -1.91 -1.13 -14.34
CA MET A 265 -2.81 -1.45 -13.23
C MET A 265 -4.01 -2.28 -13.69
N GLU A 266 -4.65 -1.91 -14.81
CA GLU A 266 -5.78 -2.66 -15.39
C GLU A 266 -5.38 -4.09 -15.72
N ASN A 267 -4.23 -4.26 -16.40
CA ASN A 267 -3.69 -5.58 -16.73
C ASN A 267 -3.45 -6.42 -15.47
N GLN A 268 -2.92 -5.81 -14.41
CA GLN A 268 -2.69 -6.50 -13.14
C GLN A 268 -4.00 -6.90 -12.46
N ILE A 269 -4.98 -6.01 -12.38
CA ILE A 269 -6.29 -6.31 -11.78
C ILE A 269 -6.96 -7.48 -12.50
N ARG A 270 -6.97 -7.45 -13.83
CA ARG A 270 -7.53 -8.54 -14.64
C ARG A 270 -6.79 -9.86 -14.40
N TRP A 271 -5.46 -9.84 -14.32
CA TRP A 271 -4.67 -11.02 -13.99
C TRP A 271 -5.00 -11.56 -12.60
N LEU A 272 -5.12 -10.70 -11.60
CA LEU A 272 -5.47 -11.09 -10.23
C LEU A 272 -6.88 -11.72 -10.17
N ASN A 273 -7.88 -11.10 -10.81
CA ASN A 273 -9.26 -11.60 -10.84
C ASN A 273 -9.34 -12.95 -11.57
N ASN A 274 -8.68 -13.09 -12.71
CA ASN A 274 -8.64 -14.34 -13.49
C ASN A 274 -8.00 -15.51 -12.74
N ASN A 275 -7.15 -15.23 -11.74
CA ASN A 275 -6.51 -16.27 -10.92
C ASN A 275 -7.26 -16.57 -9.61
N GLY A 276 -8.39 -15.92 -9.33
CA GLY A 276 -9.19 -16.15 -8.12
C GLY A 276 -9.24 -14.97 -7.16
N GLY A 277 -8.93 -13.77 -7.65
CA GLY A 277 -9.12 -12.51 -6.95
C GLY A 277 -8.27 -12.35 -5.69
N LEU A 278 -8.83 -11.65 -4.71
CA LEU A 278 -8.11 -11.32 -3.46
C LEU A 278 -7.68 -12.59 -2.70
N ALA A 279 -8.51 -13.62 -2.66
CA ALA A 279 -8.19 -14.85 -1.94
C ALA A 279 -6.95 -15.56 -2.51
N TRP A 280 -6.84 -15.63 -3.82
CA TRP A 280 -5.65 -16.19 -4.47
C TRP A 280 -4.41 -15.32 -4.24
N ALA A 281 -4.53 -14.00 -4.41
CA ALA A 281 -3.43 -13.06 -4.25
C ALA A 281 -2.84 -13.12 -2.83
N THR A 282 -3.70 -13.10 -1.82
CA THR A 282 -3.28 -13.16 -0.40
C THR A 282 -2.65 -14.51 -0.03
N THR A 283 -3.20 -15.63 -0.54
CA THR A 283 -2.61 -16.97 -0.35
C THR A 283 -1.23 -17.07 -0.98
N ARG A 284 -1.05 -16.51 -2.17
CA ARG A 284 0.26 -16.47 -2.85
C ARG A 284 1.29 -15.65 -2.06
N CYS A 285 0.91 -14.47 -1.57
CA CYS A 285 1.77 -13.64 -0.72
C CYS A 285 2.12 -14.35 0.59
N ALA A 286 1.14 -14.97 1.26
CA ALA A 286 1.37 -15.71 2.50
C ALA A 286 2.34 -16.89 2.30
N LYS A 287 2.26 -17.62 1.19
CA LYS A 287 3.23 -18.68 0.85
C LYS A 287 4.65 -18.14 0.73
N SER A 288 4.83 -17.01 0.04
CA SER A 288 6.13 -16.36 -0.13
C SER A 288 6.68 -15.85 1.21
N ALA A 289 5.84 -15.18 2.00
CA ALA A 289 6.21 -14.68 3.33
C ALA A 289 6.59 -15.83 4.29
N SER A 290 5.82 -16.93 4.30
CA SER A 290 6.13 -18.11 5.10
C SER A 290 7.48 -18.72 4.76
N THR A 291 7.89 -18.71 3.48
CA THR A 291 9.23 -19.16 3.07
C THR A 291 10.32 -18.34 3.75
N LEU A 292 10.20 -17.01 3.76
CA LEU A 292 11.17 -16.10 4.39
C LEU A 292 11.19 -16.23 5.92
N TYR A 293 10.00 -16.23 6.55
CA TYR A 293 9.92 -16.36 8.01
C TYR A 293 10.47 -17.71 8.49
N SER A 294 10.09 -18.81 7.84
CA SER A 294 10.60 -20.13 8.20
C SER A 294 12.10 -20.28 7.94
N TRP A 295 12.64 -19.61 6.92
CA TRP A 295 14.09 -19.55 6.70
C TRP A 295 14.77 -18.77 7.82
N ALA A 296 14.29 -17.58 8.17
CA ALA A 296 14.87 -16.76 9.23
C ALA A 296 14.84 -17.44 10.60
N GLU A 297 13.73 -18.15 10.93
CA GLU A 297 13.59 -18.87 12.20
C GLU A 297 14.52 -20.08 12.34
N ARG A 298 15.00 -20.66 11.22
CA ARG A 298 15.97 -21.75 11.22
C ARG A 298 17.41 -21.30 11.06
N SER A 299 17.63 -20.03 10.70
CA SER A 299 18.94 -19.48 10.47
C SER A 299 19.68 -19.21 11.79
N GLU A 300 20.99 -19.39 11.81
CA GLU A 300 21.84 -19.02 12.96
C GLU A 300 22.21 -17.52 12.98
N TYR A 301 21.89 -16.79 11.91
CA TYR A 301 22.30 -15.40 11.72
C TYR A 301 21.13 -14.46 11.31
N ALA A 302 19.93 -14.96 11.21
CA ALA A 302 18.76 -14.18 10.84
C ALA A 302 17.57 -14.46 11.75
N ALA A 303 16.74 -13.46 12.00
CA ALA A 303 15.50 -13.60 12.77
C ALA A 303 14.41 -12.67 12.23
N PRO A 304 13.12 -13.08 12.29
CA PRO A 304 12.02 -12.15 12.00
C PRO A 304 12.06 -10.94 12.92
N PHE A 305 12.02 -9.73 12.35
CA PHE A 305 11.98 -8.51 13.15
C PHE A 305 10.66 -8.38 13.92
N VAL A 306 9.54 -8.71 13.28
CA VAL A 306 8.23 -8.76 13.94
C VAL A 306 8.13 -10.08 14.70
N VAL A 307 8.20 -10.01 16.02
CA VAL A 307 8.25 -11.19 16.90
C VAL A 307 6.90 -11.89 16.96
N ASP A 308 5.82 -11.11 17.15
CA ASP A 308 4.45 -11.63 17.17
C ASP A 308 4.05 -12.13 15.78
N ALA A 309 3.83 -13.44 15.65
CA ALA A 309 3.49 -14.08 14.38
C ALA A 309 2.19 -13.52 13.77
N ASP A 310 1.22 -13.14 14.58
CA ASP A 310 -0.07 -12.60 14.14
C ASP A 310 0.05 -11.16 13.61
N ALA A 311 1.13 -10.46 13.98
CA ALA A 311 1.45 -9.12 13.48
C ALA A 311 2.40 -9.11 12.28
N ARG A 312 2.89 -10.27 11.82
CA ARG A 312 3.80 -10.38 10.68
C ARG A 312 3.11 -10.09 9.37
N SER A 313 3.72 -9.27 8.55
CA SER A 313 3.21 -8.95 7.21
C SER A 313 3.45 -10.09 6.22
N ASN A 314 2.41 -10.42 5.45
CA ASN A 314 2.52 -11.27 4.26
C ASN A 314 2.73 -10.47 2.96
N ALA A 315 2.97 -9.16 3.05
CA ALA A 315 3.24 -8.29 1.92
C ALA A 315 4.69 -7.79 1.88
N VAL A 316 5.24 -7.47 3.07
CA VAL A 316 6.60 -6.96 3.24
C VAL A 316 7.22 -7.64 4.46
N VAL A 317 8.18 -8.50 4.21
CA VAL A 317 8.85 -9.29 5.25
C VAL A 317 10.12 -8.56 5.69
N THR A 318 10.27 -8.36 7.00
CA THR A 318 11.46 -7.75 7.61
C THR A 318 12.21 -8.77 8.46
N ILE A 319 13.51 -8.89 8.20
CA ILE A 319 14.39 -9.89 8.83
C ILE A 319 15.65 -9.19 9.31
N ASP A 320 15.90 -9.22 10.61
CA ASP A 320 17.14 -8.73 11.20
C ASP A 320 18.24 -9.76 11.01
N LEU A 321 19.44 -9.27 10.72
CA LEU A 321 20.65 -10.08 10.67
C LEU A 321 21.47 -9.88 11.94
N ASP A 322 22.15 -10.94 12.38
CA ASP A 322 23.11 -10.91 13.49
C ASP A 322 24.27 -9.94 13.20
N GLU A 323 24.87 -9.37 14.22
CA GLU A 323 25.95 -8.38 14.11
C GLU A 323 27.16 -8.90 13.31
N ARG A 324 27.37 -10.21 13.28
CA ARG A 324 28.43 -10.86 12.50
C ARG A 324 28.21 -10.80 10.99
N VAL A 325 26.98 -10.57 10.56
CA VAL A 325 26.58 -10.51 9.15
C VAL A 325 26.08 -9.12 8.82
N GLN A 326 26.85 -8.34 8.07
CA GLN A 326 26.45 -6.97 7.71
C GLN A 326 25.49 -6.95 6.52
N ALA A 327 24.24 -6.56 6.75
CA ALA A 327 23.21 -6.48 5.69
C ALA A 327 23.66 -5.65 4.48
N SER A 328 24.41 -4.57 4.71
CA SER A 328 24.92 -3.72 3.63
C SER A 328 25.88 -4.46 2.71
N GLN A 329 26.73 -5.36 3.26
CA GLN A 329 27.67 -6.16 2.48
C GLN A 329 26.94 -7.25 1.71
N VAL A 330 26.02 -7.97 2.35
CA VAL A 330 25.15 -8.97 1.70
C VAL A 330 24.37 -8.33 0.54
N LEU A 331 23.72 -7.21 0.77
CA LEU A 331 22.94 -6.50 -0.25
C LEU A 331 23.79 -5.98 -1.41
N SER A 332 25.05 -5.58 -1.17
CA SER A 332 25.97 -5.18 -2.24
C SER A 332 26.27 -6.33 -3.17
N ILE A 333 26.61 -7.52 -2.59
CA ILE A 333 26.92 -8.71 -3.36
C ILE A 333 25.67 -9.21 -4.12
N LEU A 334 24.52 -9.24 -3.46
CA LEU A 334 23.25 -9.60 -4.12
C LEU A 334 22.99 -8.71 -5.33
N ARG A 335 23.17 -7.39 -5.18
CA ARG A 335 22.98 -6.41 -6.25
C ARG A 335 23.91 -6.63 -7.44
N GLU A 336 25.19 -6.94 -7.20
CA GLU A 336 26.15 -7.27 -8.24
C GLU A 336 25.76 -8.56 -9.00
N ASN A 337 24.95 -9.41 -8.39
CA ASN A 337 24.39 -10.63 -8.96
C ASN A 337 22.96 -10.50 -9.49
N GLY A 338 22.44 -9.26 -9.63
CA GLY A 338 21.12 -8.98 -10.20
C GLY A 338 19.95 -9.13 -9.23
N ILE A 339 20.23 -9.32 -7.93
CA ILE A 339 19.20 -9.43 -6.87
C ILE A 339 19.12 -8.09 -6.12
N VAL A 340 17.99 -7.38 -6.25
CA VAL A 340 17.93 -5.97 -5.89
C VAL A 340 16.75 -5.63 -4.97
N ASP A 341 16.87 -4.47 -4.32
CA ASP A 341 15.81 -3.75 -3.61
C ASP A 341 15.26 -4.43 -2.33
N ALA A 342 16.08 -5.32 -1.72
CA ALA A 342 15.77 -5.98 -0.45
C ALA A 342 16.33 -5.23 0.79
N ALA A 343 16.73 -3.96 0.66
CA ALA A 343 17.29 -3.19 1.77
C ALA A 343 16.26 -2.84 2.84
N GLY A 344 16.67 -2.90 4.11
CA GLY A 344 15.90 -2.43 5.25
C GLY A 344 15.47 -0.97 5.13
N TYR A 345 14.46 -0.56 5.89
CA TYR A 345 14.00 0.83 5.85
C TYR A 345 15.05 1.77 6.47
N ARG A 346 15.64 2.64 5.64
CA ARG A 346 16.80 3.46 6.02
C ARG A 346 16.63 4.23 7.33
N LYS A 347 15.42 4.80 7.57
CA LYS A 347 15.17 5.60 8.78
C LYS A 347 15.02 4.75 10.05
N LEU A 348 14.82 3.43 9.92
CA LEU A 348 14.78 2.52 11.06
C LEU A 348 16.18 2.18 11.57
N GLY A 349 17.22 2.29 10.70
CA GLY A 349 18.63 2.16 11.07
C GLY A 349 19.06 0.76 11.52
N ARG A 350 18.33 -0.30 11.11
CA ARG A 350 18.61 -1.68 11.53
C ARG A 350 19.48 -2.42 10.53
N ASN A 351 20.23 -3.41 11.01
CA ASN A 351 20.95 -4.40 10.21
C ASN A 351 19.93 -5.43 9.67
N GLN A 352 19.25 -5.11 8.57
CA GLN A 352 17.98 -5.73 8.22
C GLN A 352 17.84 -5.94 6.70
N LEU A 353 17.21 -7.05 6.32
CA LEU A 353 16.61 -7.28 5.01
C LEU A 353 15.11 -6.95 5.05
N ARG A 354 14.59 -6.35 3.98
CA ARG A 354 13.18 -6.06 3.82
C ARG A 354 12.73 -6.45 2.41
N VAL A 355 11.98 -7.52 2.31
CA VAL A 355 11.63 -8.19 1.07
C VAL A 355 10.15 -7.97 0.76
N GLY A 356 9.85 -7.36 -0.40
CA GLY A 356 8.50 -7.28 -0.92
C GLY A 356 8.11 -8.61 -1.55
N VAL A 357 6.99 -9.19 -1.10
CA VAL A 357 6.48 -10.48 -1.59
C VAL A 357 5.09 -10.32 -2.22
N PHE A 358 4.91 -9.23 -2.94
CA PHE A 358 3.66 -8.92 -3.65
C PHE A 358 3.29 -9.97 -4.70
N PRO A 359 2.04 -10.03 -5.17
CA PRO A 359 1.59 -11.09 -6.08
C PRO A 359 2.43 -11.29 -7.35
N SER A 360 3.08 -10.23 -7.85
CA SER A 360 3.95 -10.29 -9.04
C SER A 360 5.28 -11.01 -8.80
N VAL A 361 5.67 -11.24 -7.53
CA VAL A 361 6.90 -11.96 -7.18
C VAL A 361 6.61 -13.46 -7.13
N GLU A 362 7.38 -14.26 -7.87
CA GLU A 362 7.20 -15.70 -7.88
C GLU A 362 7.65 -16.32 -6.55
N PRO A 363 6.87 -17.24 -5.94
CA PRO A 363 7.30 -17.94 -4.73
C PRO A 363 8.61 -18.70 -4.91
N ALA A 364 8.92 -19.17 -6.12
CA ALA A 364 10.19 -19.82 -6.45
C ALA A 364 11.38 -18.85 -6.36
N ASP A 365 11.17 -17.58 -6.81
CA ASP A 365 12.18 -16.52 -6.71
C ASP A 365 12.48 -16.18 -5.24
N VAL A 366 11.44 -16.15 -4.38
CA VAL A 366 11.62 -15.93 -2.94
C VAL A 366 12.43 -17.05 -2.30
N MET A 367 12.20 -18.30 -2.68
CA MET A 367 13.01 -19.44 -2.22
C MET A 367 14.46 -19.35 -2.73
N ALA A 368 14.67 -18.94 -3.98
CA ALA A 368 15.99 -18.72 -4.54
C ALA A 368 16.71 -17.57 -3.84
N PHE A 369 16.01 -16.50 -3.49
CA PHE A 369 16.54 -15.38 -2.70
C PHE A 369 17.16 -15.86 -1.38
N THR A 370 16.47 -16.71 -0.59
CA THR A 370 17.02 -17.23 0.68
C THR A 370 18.30 -18.03 0.47
N LYS A 371 18.36 -18.88 -0.57
CA LYS A 371 19.57 -19.65 -0.91
C LYS A 371 20.73 -18.74 -1.33
N CYS A 372 20.45 -17.65 -2.04
CA CYS A 372 21.47 -16.68 -2.41
C CYS A 372 22.01 -15.93 -1.18
N VAL A 373 21.15 -15.59 -0.22
CA VAL A 373 21.61 -14.98 1.05
C VAL A 373 22.49 -15.96 1.83
N ASP A 374 22.06 -17.23 1.99
CA ASP A 374 22.86 -18.27 2.65
C ASP A 374 24.23 -18.43 1.97
N TYR A 375 24.23 -18.55 0.64
CA TYR A 375 25.47 -18.67 -0.14
C TYR A 375 26.43 -17.48 0.07
N VAL A 376 25.89 -16.26 0.08
CA VAL A 376 26.71 -15.07 0.34
C VAL A 376 27.28 -15.09 1.74
N VAL A 377 26.49 -15.41 2.76
CA VAL A 377 26.95 -15.43 4.17
C VAL A 377 27.99 -16.52 4.40
N GLU A 378 27.88 -17.68 3.77
CA GLU A 378 28.86 -18.76 3.87
C GLU A 378 30.22 -18.43 3.24
N HIS A 379 30.28 -17.40 2.36
CA HIS A 379 31.48 -17.02 1.60
C HIS A 379 32.02 -15.63 1.99
N LEU A 380 31.43 -14.98 3.02
CA LEU A 380 31.93 -13.73 3.61
C LEU A 380 32.92 -14.01 4.72
#